data_e5afcf198dec17449062d9b35cab3575
#
_entry.id   e5afcf198dec17449062d9b35cab3575
#
_cell.length_a   1.000
_cell.length_b   1.000
_cell.length_c   1.000
_cell.angle_alpha   90.00
_cell.angle_beta   90.00
_cell.angle_gamma   90.00
#
_symmetry.space_group_name_H-M   'P 1'
#
loop_
_entity.id
_entity.type
_entity.pdbx_description
1 polymer ?
#
loop_
_entity_poly.entity_id
_entity_poly.type
_entity_poly.pdbx_seq_one_letter_code
_entity_poly.pdbx_strand_id
1 'polypeptide(L)'
;MGKKVIIVGGVAGGASTAARLRRLDESFEIILFERDEYISFANCGLPYYIGETIKERQNLLVQTPESMHARFNIDVRIHSEVIGIDVDKNTVKVKSKSKGIYEENYDYLVLSPGAKAIKPDIEGINSSKIFTLRNISDTDKIKTMVDKKGLNNAVVIGGGYVGIEMAENLKERGLRVTLVEAAPHILSPFDSDIVVTAEKELVENGIDLLLGDGVKSFKETEHNIEVTLNSNKKIAADLVILAIGVTPDTDFIKDSGIKLGAKGHILVDNKMKTSVENIYAVGDAIEVVDFVNKQNTAIPLAGPANKQGRIAANNIAGLNSIYKGTQGTSIIKIFSLTAASTGNNERTLKRLNISYKFITIHTVSHASYYPDALPLTLKLIFNNEGKILGAQAIGYDGVDKRIDVIATAIRFGGSVSDLTELELCYAPPFSSAKDPVNMAGFVAENVLSEKMKVVTPEEYINYNKENTILLDVRSDIEFSNGHIEGALNIPVDNLRERLEELDQNKEIIEYCQVGLRGYVASRILSQNGFNVKNITGGYKSVSNLGIVPKITDERNNNSDKIVVDQDTQVVKRE
;
A
#
# COMPACT_ATOMS: atom_id res chain seq x y z
N MET A 1 24.20 -20.73 34.34
CA MET A 1 22.82 -20.23 34.13
C MET A 1 22.72 -19.69 32.72
N GLY A 2 21.63 -19.96 32.02
CA GLY A 2 21.39 -19.38 30.69
C GLY A 2 21.23 -17.86 30.75
N LYS A 3 21.48 -17.17 29.64
CA LYS A 3 21.30 -15.72 29.56
C LYS A 3 19.83 -15.34 29.64
N LYS A 4 19.53 -14.28 30.37
CA LYS A 4 18.17 -13.75 30.52
C LYS A 4 17.86 -12.75 29.44
N VAL A 5 16.80 -13.00 28.66
CA VAL A 5 16.33 -12.14 27.59
C VAL A 5 14.95 -11.61 27.93
N ILE A 6 14.84 -10.28 28.03
CA ILE A 6 13.56 -9.61 28.18
C ILE A 6 13.10 -9.11 26.81
N ILE A 7 11.81 -9.31 26.50
CA ILE A 7 11.16 -8.85 25.28
C ILE A 7 9.97 -7.96 25.67
N VAL A 8 9.93 -6.75 25.14
CA VAL A 8 8.86 -5.77 25.38
C VAL A 8 7.93 -5.73 24.18
N GLY A 9 6.69 -6.16 24.36
CA GLY A 9 5.66 -6.25 23.32
C GLY A 9 5.56 -7.65 22.69
N GLY A 10 4.38 -8.22 22.73
CA GLY A 10 4.09 -9.62 22.41
C GLY A 10 3.46 -9.89 21.05
N VAL A 11 3.47 -8.94 20.10
CA VAL A 11 2.87 -9.13 18.78
C VAL A 11 3.95 -9.57 17.76
N ALA A 12 3.88 -9.17 16.50
CA ALA A 12 4.66 -9.73 15.39
C ALA A 12 6.18 -9.86 15.67
N GLY A 13 6.85 -8.74 15.94
CA GLY A 13 8.30 -8.72 16.14
C GLY A 13 8.76 -9.44 17.40
N GLY A 14 8.11 -9.13 18.54
CA GLY A 14 8.47 -9.71 19.84
C GLY A 14 8.17 -11.19 19.96
N ALA A 15 6.96 -11.63 19.58
CA ALA A 15 6.59 -13.05 19.59
C ALA A 15 7.49 -13.89 18.67
N SER A 16 7.83 -13.36 17.47
CA SER A 16 8.75 -14.02 16.53
C SER A 16 10.17 -14.12 17.11
N THR A 17 10.63 -13.07 17.81
CA THR A 17 11.94 -13.07 18.48
C THR A 17 11.97 -14.13 19.58
N ALA A 18 10.96 -14.14 20.47
CA ALA A 18 10.86 -15.08 21.60
C ALA A 18 10.88 -16.54 21.12
N ALA A 19 10.00 -16.88 20.18
CA ALA A 19 9.90 -18.22 19.64
C ALA A 19 11.18 -18.64 18.87
N ARG A 20 11.87 -17.70 18.21
CA ARG A 20 13.13 -17.98 17.52
C ARG A 20 14.27 -18.20 18.49
N LEU A 21 14.41 -17.40 19.54
CA LEU A 21 15.43 -17.57 20.59
C LEU A 21 15.36 -18.96 21.20
N ARG A 22 14.19 -19.40 21.62
CA ARG A 22 14.00 -20.73 22.21
C ARG A 22 14.45 -21.84 21.27
N ARG A 23 14.11 -21.74 19.97
CA ARG A 23 14.56 -22.74 18.98
C ARG A 23 16.07 -22.71 18.68
N LEU A 24 16.76 -21.64 19.06
CA LEU A 24 18.22 -21.53 18.92
C LEU A 24 18.96 -22.09 20.13
N ASP A 25 18.42 -21.86 21.33
CA ASP A 25 19.05 -22.29 22.57
C ASP A 25 18.01 -22.48 23.69
N GLU A 26 17.90 -23.71 24.20
CA GLU A 26 16.98 -24.05 25.29
C GLU A 26 17.43 -23.50 26.66
N SER A 27 18.68 -23.03 26.79
CA SER A 27 19.20 -22.51 28.05
C SER A 27 18.76 -21.06 28.35
N PHE A 28 18.25 -20.32 27.37
CA PHE A 28 17.80 -18.94 27.59
C PHE A 28 16.63 -18.88 28.59
N GLU A 29 16.71 -17.96 29.55
CA GLU A 29 15.54 -17.49 30.30
C GLU A 29 14.85 -16.39 29.50
N ILE A 30 13.63 -16.65 28.99
CA ILE A 30 12.92 -15.69 28.11
C ILE A 30 11.67 -15.19 28.83
N ILE A 31 11.63 -13.87 29.07
CA ILE A 31 10.47 -13.17 29.64
C ILE A 31 9.92 -12.23 28.59
N LEU A 32 8.61 -12.33 28.33
CA LEU A 32 7.90 -11.44 27.41
C LEU A 32 6.88 -10.61 28.19
N PHE A 33 7.04 -9.29 28.17
CA PHE A 33 6.11 -8.35 28.77
C PHE A 33 5.12 -7.83 27.73
N GLU A 34 3.83 -7.92 28.07
CA GLU A 34 2.74 -7.33 27.30
C GLU A 34 1.84 -6.50 28.23
N ARG A 35 1.55 -5.25 27.85
CA ARG A 35 0.70 -4.37 28.67
C ARG A 35 -0.77 -4.76 28.59
N ASP A 36 -1.21 -5.29 27.44
CA ASP A 36 -2.58 -5.72 27.20
C ASP A 36 -2.80 -7.18 27.64
N GLU A 37 -3.99 -7.69 27.41
CA GLU A 37 -4.39 -9.07 27.73
C GLU A 37 -3.91 -10.08 26.67
N TYR A 38 -3.75 -9.62 25.41
CA TYR A 38 -3.54 -10.49 24.25
C TYR A 38 -2.17 -10.31 23.63
N ILE A 39 -1.51 -11.43 23.35
CA ILE A 39 -0.27 -11.50 22.58
C ILE A 39 -0.54 -12.11 21.20
N SER A 40 0.37 -11.92 20.26
CA SER A 40 0.41 -12.66 18.97
C SER A 40 -0.96 -12.80 18.30
N PHE A 41 -1.67 -11.71 18.14
CA PHE A 41 -2.96 -11.68 17.46
C PHE A 41 -2.83 -11.22 16.01
N ALA A 42 -3.83 -11.57 15.18
CA ALA A 42 -3.93 -11.19 13.77
C ALA A 42 -4.37 -9.73 13.61
N ASN A 43 -3.43 -8.79 13.73
CA ASN A 43 -3.70 -7.36 13.68
C ASN A 43 -4.41 -6.96 12.35
N CYS A 44 -3.98 -7.52 11.21
CA CYS A 44 -4.63 -7.29 9.93
C CYS A 44 -6.01 -7.95 9.79
N GLY A 45 -6.41 -8.82 10.72
CA GLY A 45 -7.74 -9.45 10.75
C GLY A 45 -8.82 -8.63 11.47
N LEU A 46 -8.42 -7.58 12.19
CA LEU A 46 -9.33 -6.82 13.06
C LEU A 46 -10.49 -6.16 12.29
N PRO A 47 -10.26 -5.46 11.15
CA PRO A 47 -11.37 -4.93 10.35
C PRO A 47 -12.32 -6.01 9.85
N TYR A 48 -11.79 -7.14 9.41
CA TYR A 48 -12.56 -8.27 8.85
C TYR A 48 -13.39 -9.01 9.91
N TYR A 49 -12.97 -8.97 11.18
CA TYR A 49 -13.81 -9.46 12.28
C TYR A 49 -14.96 -8.49 12.59
N ILE A 50 -14.70 -7.19 12.54
CA ILE A 50 -15.76 -6.17 12.69
C ILE A 50 -16.80 -6.32 11.58
N GLY A 51 -16.36 -6.56 10.34
CA GLY A 51 -17.19 -6.80 9.16
C GLY A 51 -17.86 -8.17 9.09
N GLU A 52 -17.55 -9.11 10.01
CA GLU A 52 -18.05 -10.49 10.05
C GLU A 52 -17.56 -11.41 8.92
N THR A 53 -16.57 -11.00 8.13
CA THR A 53 -15.84 -11.92 7.24
C THR A 53 -15.10 -12.97 8.08
N ILE A 54 -14.42 -12.56 9.15
CA ILE A 54 -13.93 -13.45 10.21
C ILE A 54 -15.02 -13.51 11.28
N LYS A 55 -15.69 -14.65 11.41
CA LYS A 55 -16.84 -14.81 12.31
C LYS A 55 -16.44 -15.05 13.76
N GLU A 56 -15.42 -15.87 13.97
CA GLU A 56 -15.02 -16.32 15.28
C GLU A 56 -13.86 -15.47 15.83
N ARG A 57 -14.09 -14.77 16.95
CA ARG A 57 -13.09 -13.94 17.64
C ARG A 57 -11.80 -14.69 17.94
N GLN A 58 -11.92 -15.97 18.28
CA GLN A 58 -10.78 -16.83 18.61
C GLN A 58 -9.80 -17.00 17.45
N ASN A 59 -10.27 -16.88 16.20
CA ASN A 59 -9.41 -16.95 15.01
C ASN A 59 -8.45 -15.75 14.90
N LEU A 60 -8.68 -14.66 15.65
CA LEU A 60 -7.75 -13.54 15.75
C LEU A 60 -6.56 -13.85 16.68
N LEU A 61 -6.70 -14.80 17.60
CA LEU A 61 -5.67 -15.13 18.59
C LEU A 61 -4.75 -16.23 18.05
N VAL A 62 -3.58 -15.82 17.55
CA VAL A 62 -2.61 -16.76 16.94
C VAL A 62 -1.88 -17.58 18.00
N GLN A 63 -1.51 -16.97 19.12
CA GLN A 63 -0.92 -17.63 20.28
C GLN A 63 -1.49 -17.03 21.56
N THR A 64 -1.53 -17.84 22.63
CA THR A 64 -1.88 -17.42 23.98
C THR A 64 -0.66 -17.54 24.91
N PRO A 65 -0.65 -16.88 26.10
CA PRO A 65 0.41 -17.07 27.09
C PRO A 65 0.66 -18.53 27.42
N GLU A 66 -0.41 -19.32 27.60
CA GLU A 66 -0.34 -20.75 27.93
C GLU A 66 0.30 -21.56 26.78
N SER A 67 -0.07 -21.27 25.53
CA SER A 67 0.50 -21.96 24.37
C SER A 67 1.97 -21.61 24.14
N MET A 68 2.37 -20.36 24.41
CA MET A 68 3.77 -19.92 24.35
C MET A 68 4.60 -20.56 25.48
N HIS A 69 4.04 -20.68 26.67
CA HIS A 69 4.69 -21.37 27.76
C HIS A 69 4.83 -22.87 27.46
N ALA A 70 3.74 -23.54 27.12
CA ALA A 70 3.73 -25.00 26.89
C ALA A 70 4.65 -25.43 25.74
N ARG A 71 4.67 -24.66 24.64
CA ARG A 71 5.44 -25.03 23.44
C ARG A 71 6.87 -24.51 23.43
N PHE A 72 7.10 -23.33 24.01
CA PHE A 72 8.38 -22.65 23.91
C PHE A 72 9.01 -22.32 25.26
N ASN A 73 8.41 -22.71 26.37
CA ASN A 73 8.90 -22.42 27.73
C ASN A 73 9.26 -20.91 27.88
N ILE A 74 8.35 -20.02 27.45
CA ILE A 74 8.48 -18.58 27.57
C ILE A 74 7.59 -18.09 28.71
N ASP A 75 8.15 -17.28 29.63
CA ASP A 75 7.41 -16.59 30.69
C ASP A 75 6.72 -15.37 30.10
N VAL A 76 5.44 -15.50 29.75
CA VAL A 76 4.63 -14.41 29.21
C VAL A 76 3.88 -13.71 30.34
N ARG A 77 4.17 -12.42 30.52
CA ARG A 77 3.57 -11.59 31.56
C ARG A 77 2.67 -10.53 30.94
N ILE A 78 1.40 -10.85 30.79
CA ILE A 78 0.35 -9.92 30.34
C ILE A 78 -0.02 -8.91 31.45
N HIS A 79 -0.73 -7.83 31.11
CA HIS A 79 -1.06 -6.73 32.00
C HIS A 79 0.17 -6.17 32.76
N SER A 80 1.30 -6.17 32.08
CA SER A 80 2.62 -5.82 32.63
C SER A 80 3.33 -4.88 31.64
N GLU A 81 3.19 -3.59 31.90
CA GLU A 81 3.73 -2.52 31.05
C GLU A 81 5.16 -2.17 31.48
N VAL A 82 6.11 -2.20 30.57
CA VAL A 82 7.45 -1.63 30.78
C VAL A 82 7.33 -0.11 30.65
N ILE A 83 7.62 0.60 31.72
CA ILE A 83 7.46 2.05 31.85
C ILE A 83 8.76 2.83 31.90
N GLY A 84 9.91 2.14 31.86
CA GLY A 84 11.24 2.74 31.86
C GLY A 84 12.34 1.71 31.72
N ILE A 85 13.53 2.17 31.33
CA ILE A 85 14.72 1.34 31.13
C ILE A 85 15.91 2.05 31.80
N ASP A 86 16.64 1.34 32.65
CA ASP A 86 17.93 1.76 33.19
C ASP A 86 19.03 0.94 32.48
N VAL A 87 19.71 1.58 31.52
CA VAL A 87 20.71 0.90 30.68
C VAL A 87 22.01 0.63 31.46
N ASP A 88 22.31 1.42 32.48
CA ASP A 88 23.53 1.26 33.28
C ASP A 88 23.42 0.07 34.24
N LYS A 89 22.21 -0.19 34.76
CA LYS A 89 21.93 -1.34 35.64
C LYS A 89 21.45 -2.58 34.87
N ASN A 90 21.19 -2.47 33.58
CA ASN A 90 20.53 -3.50 32.77
C ASN A 90 19.19 -3.96 33.40
N THR A 91 18.31 -3.00 33.76
CA THR A 91 16.99 -3.28 34.30
C THR A 91 15.87 -2.59 33.52
N VAL A 92 14.71 -3.21 33.52
CA VAL A 92 13.47 -2.57 33.06
C VAL A 92 12.54 -2.34 34.25
N LYS A 93 11.89 -1.18 34.30
CA LYS A 93 10.88 -0.85 35.28
C LYS A 93 9.52 -1.27 34.76
N VAL A 94 8.84 -2.16 35.47
CA VAL A 94 7.58 -2.76 35.05
C VAL A 94 6.45 -2.34 35.98
N LYS A 95 5.33 -1.90 35.39
CA LYS A 95 4.05 -1.67 36.08
C LYS A 95 3.13 -2.85 35.78
N SER A 96 2.92 -3.70 36.76
CA SER A 96 2.06 -4.89 36.64
C SER A 96 0.78 -4.74 37.44
N LYS A 97 -0.34 -5.20 36.87
CA LYS A 97 -1.64 -5.21 37.53
C LYS A 97 -1.64 -6.03 38.83
N SER A 98 -0.86 -7.11 38.86
CA SER A 98 -0.83 -8.06 39.99
C SER A 98 0.27 -7.77 41.02
N LYS A 99 1.43 -7.23 40.60
CA LYS A 99 2.62 -7.04 41.42
C LYS A 99 2.95 -5.60 41.76
N GLY A 100 2.19 -4.62 41.21
CA GLY A 100 2.55 -3.20 41.31
C GLY A 100 3.76 -2.84 40.45
N ILE A 101 4.57 -1.90 40.92
CA ILE A 101 5.78 -1.45 40.21
C ILE A 101 7.01 -2.22 40.78
N TYR A 102 7.80 -2.80 39.89
CA TYR A 102 9.03 -3.51 40.22
C TYR A 102 10.07 -3.38 39.10
N GLU A 103 11.31 -3.79 39.38
CA GLU A 103 12.38 -3.87 38.40
C GLU A 103 12.68 -5.33 38.06
N GLU A 104 13.03 -5.59 36.78
CA GLU A 104 13.47 -6.86 36.26
C GLU A 104 14.79 -6.69 35.51
N ASN A 105 15.80 -7.50 35.84
CA ASN A 105 17.11 -7.44 35.19
C ASN A 105 17.19 -8.29 33.93
N TYR A 106 18.09 -7.93 33.02
CA TYR A 106 18.31 -8.65 31.77
C TYR A 106 19.80 -8.74 31.41
N ASP A 107 20.16 -9.78 30.66
CA ASP A 107 21.41 -9.84 29.90
C ASP A 107 21.22 -9.22 28.51
N TYR A 108 20.07 -9.45 27.89
CA TYR A 108 19.64 -8.84 26.62
C TYR A 108 18.21 -8.31 26.71
N LEU A 109 17.98 -7.19 26.03
CA LEU A 109 16.66 -6.57 25.93
C LEU A 109 16.27 -6.45 24.45
N VAL A 110 15.01 -6.83 24.12
CA VAL A 110 14.43 -6.65 22.80
C VAL A 110 13.21 -5.73 22.91
N LEU A 111 13.26 -4.60 22.23
CA LEU A 111 12.20 -3.60 22.19
C LEU A 111 11.32 -3.82 20.96
N SER A 112 10.08 -4.20 21.16
CA SER A 112 9.05 -4.38 20.13
C SER A 112 7.73 -3.71 20.55
N PRO A 113 7.75 -2.44 20.99
CA PRO A 113 6.56 -1.79 21.55
C PRO A 113 5.52 -1.45 20.48
N GLY A 114 5.87 -1.56 19.20
CA GLY A 114 5.01 -1.22 18.09
C GLY A 114 4.77 0.27 17.95
N ALA A 115 3.56 0.61 17.46
CA ALA A 115 3.14 1.98 17.26
C ALA A 115 1.76 2.20 17.86
N LYS A 116 1.46 3.45 18.22
CA LYS A 116 0.15 3.90 18.73
C LYS A 116 -0.56 4.78 17.69
N ALA A 117 -1.89 4.77 17.69
CA ALA A 117 -2.68 5.62 16.82
C ALA A 117 -2.42 7.10 17.12
N ILE A 118 -2.29 7.89 16.06
CA ILE A 118 -2.20 9.34 16.18
C ILE A 118 -3.58 9.87 16.61
N LYS A 119 -3.60 10.66 17.68
CA LYS A 119 -4.74 11.47 18.10
C LYS A 119 -4.32 12.93 18.08
N PRO A 120 -4.78 13.73 17.11
CA PRO A 120 -4.44 15.15 17.02
C PRO A 120 -5.10 15.92 18.16
N ASP A 121 -4.50 17.05 18.54
CA ASP A 121 -5.09 17.96 19.53
C ASP A 121 -6.13 18.87 18.85
N ILE A 122 -7.33 18.34 18.67
CA ILE A 122 -8.49 19.04 18.11
C ILE A 122 -9.69 18.91 19.03
N GLU A 123 -10.57 19.91 18.98
CA GLU A 123 -11.76 19.98 19.81
C GLU A 123 -12.64 18.74 19.66
N GLY A 124 -13.03 18.14 20.78
CA GLY A 124 -13.94 16.99 20.83
C GLY A 124 -13.31 15.63 20.52
N ILE A 125 -11.99 15.52 20.32
CA ILE A 125 -11.30 14.26 19.96
C ILE A 125 -11.46 13.13 21.01
N ASN A 126 -11.77 13.48 22.24
CA ASN A 126 -11.92 12.52 23.34
C ASN A 126 -13.37 12.02 23.53
N SER A 127 -14.26 12.27 22.55
CA SER A 127 -15.64 11.75 22.57
C SER A 127 -15.64 10.22 22.66
N SER A 128 -16.60 9.69 23.39
CA SER A 128 -16.82 8.23 23.55
C SER A 128 -17.25 7.53 22.27
N LYS A 129 -17.64 8.30 21.25
CA LYS A 129 -18.05 7.82 19.92
C LYS A 129 -16.90 7.78 18.90
N ILE A 130 -15.68 8.19 19.30
CA ILE A 130 -14.48 8.15 18.46
C ILE A 130 -13.61 6.95 18.86
N PHE A 131 -13.32 6.10 17.90
CA PHE A 131 -12.55 4.88 18.08
C PHE A 131 -11.28 4.90 17.23
N THR A 132 -10.23 4.29 17.74
CA THR A 132 -9.04 3.88 16.98
C THR A 132 -9.00 2.36 16.91
N LEU A 133 -8.28 1.80 15.94
CA LEU A 133 -8.18 0.33 15.79
C LEU A 133 -6.71 -0.09 15.78
N ARG A 134 -6.26 -0.71 16.88
CA ARG A 134 -4.87 -1.19 17.02
C ARG A 134 -4.76 -2.57 17.66
N ASN A 135 -5.67 -2.95 18.51
CA ASN A 135 -5.61 -4.20 19.29
C ASN A 135 -7.00 -4.85 19.44
N ILE A 136 -7.03 -5.99 20.10
CA ILE A 136 -8.27 -6.76 20.33
C ILE A 136 -9.27 -5.95 21.18
N SER A 137 -8.81 -5.23 22.19
CA SER A 137 -9.68 -4.41 23.05
C SER A 137 -10.36 -3.28 22.27
N ASP A 138 -9.67 -2.64 21.34
CA ASP A 138 -10.27 -1.64 20.44
C ASP A 138 -11.31 -2.30 19.53
N THR A 139 -10.98 -3.46 18.98
CA THR A 139 -11.87 -4.25 18.11
C THR A 139 -13.16 -4.63 18.83
N ASP A 140 -13.07 -5.13 20.06
CA ASP A 140 -14.23 -5.51 20.86
C ASP A 140 -15.15 -4.32 21.14
N LYS A 141 -14.60 -3.12 21.42
CA LYS A 141 -15.37 -1.90 21.61
C LYS A 141 -16.10 -1.50 20.33
N ILE A 142 -15.40 -1.47 19.19
CA ILE A 142 -15.99 -1.13 17.89
C ILE A 142 -17.06 -2.16 17.53
N LYS A 143 -16.75 -3.45 17.62
CA LYS A 143 -17.70 -4.54 17.32
C LYS A 143 -18.95 -4.44 18.19
N THR A 144 -18.78 -4.24 19.51
CA THR A 144 -19.90 -4.04 20.43
C THR A 144 -20.77 -2.84 20.05
N MET A 145 -20.15 -1.77 19.54
CA MET A 145 -20.89 -0.60 19.07
C MET A 145 -21.62 -0.90 17.77
N VAL A 146 -20.95 -1.50 16.78
CA VAL A 146 -21.52 -1.83 15.46
C VAL A 146 -22.66 -2.86 15.55
N ASP A 147 -22.61 -3.77 16.52
CA ASP A 147 -23.65 -4.79 16.74
C ASP A 147 -24.93 -4.22 17.39
N LYS A 148 -24.91 -2.98 17.89
CA LYS A 148 -26.13 -2.35 18.43
C LYS A 148 -27.13 -2.04 17.32
N LYS A 149 -28.41 -2.31 17.58
CA LYS A 149 -29.49 -1.92 16.68
C LYS A 149 -29.63 -0.39 16.62
N GLY A 150 -29.87 0.13 15.42
CA GLY A 150 -30.20 1.55 15.22
C GLY A 150 -29.02 2.43 14.80
N LEU A 151 -27.82 1.88 14.62
CA LEU A 151 -26.72 2.59 13.98
C LEU A 151 -26.93 2.66 12.47
N ASN A 152 -26.73 3.83 11.88
CA ASN A 152 -26.95 4.05 10.46
C ASN A 152 -25.75 4.69 9.75
N ASN A 153 -25.01 5.56 10.43
CA ASN A 153 -24.00 6.39 9.81
C ASN A 153 -22.65 6.23 10.52
N ALA A 154 -21.59 5.99 9.76
CA ALA A 154 -20.22 5.96 10.25
C ALA A 154 -19.37 6.97 9.47
N VAL A 155 -18.44 7.61 10.15
CA VAL A 155 -17.38 8.40 9.51
C VAL A 155 -16.05 7.74 9.79
N VAL A 156 -15.28 7.49 8.71
CA VAL A 156 -13.91 7.02 8.79
C VAL A 156 -12.99 8.16 8.39
N ILE A 157 -12.00 8.47 9.22
CA ILE A 157 -11.07 9.57 9.01
C ILE A 157 -9.69 8.98 8.75
N GLY A 158 -9.18 9.23 7.54
CA GLY A 158 -7.93 8.73 7.01
C GLY A 158 -8.12 7.65 5.94
N GLY A 159 -7.63 7.91 4.73
CA GLY A 159 -7.68 7.04 3.55
C GLY A 159 -6.48 6.09 3.41
N GLY A 160 -5.84 5.70 4.54
CA GLY A 160 -4.82 4.66 4.57
C GLY A 160 -5.42 3.25 4.56
N TYR A 161 -4.57 2.20 4.63
CA TYR A 161 -5.00 0.79 4.62
C TYR A 161 -6.11 0.50 5.64
N VAL A 162 -5.88 0.82 6.91
CA VAL A 162 -6.84 0.56 7.99
C VAL A 162 -8.16 1.32 7.78
N GLY A 163 -8.08 2.57 7.31
CA GLY A 163 -9.28 3.39 7.05
C GLY A 163 -10.14 2.80 5.94
N ILE A 164 -9.54 2.37 4.84
CA ILE A 164 -10.25 1.76 3.71
C ILE A 164 -10.86 0.42 4.10
N GLU A 165 -10.08 -0.47 4.76
CA GLU A 165 -10.59 -1.74 5.28
C GLU A 165 -11.75 -1.52 6.25
N MET A 166 -11.67 -0.53 7.12
CA MET A 166 -12.78 -0.18 8.03
C MET A 166 -13.99 0.36 7.26
N ALA A 167 -13.78 1.23 6.26
CA ALA A 167 -14.88 1.77 5.46
C ALA A 167 -15.63 0.66 4.72
N GLU A 168 -14.90 -0.27 4.07
CA GLU A 168 -15.47 -1.46 3.42
C GLU A 168 -16.26 -2.30 4.42
N ASN A 169 -15.63 -2.71 5.53
CA ASN A 169 -16.24 -3.61 6.50
C ASN A 169 -17.46 -3.00 7.21
N LEU A 170 -17.45 -1.69 7.50
CA LEU A 170 -18.63 -1.00 8.04
C LEU A 170 -19.75 -0.89 7.00
N LYS A 171 -19.41 -0.70 5.73
CA LYS A 171 -20.38 -0.70 4.63
C LYS A 171 -21.05 -2.08 4.47
N GLU A 172 -20.27 -3.15 4.51
CA GLU A 172 -20.77 -4.53 4.47
C GLU A 172 -21.70 -4.87 5.66
N ARG A 173 -21.50 -4.19 6.81
CA ARG A 173 -22.40 -4.24 7.98
C ARG A 173 -23.68 -3.41 7.78
N GLY A 174 -23.88 -2.79 6.61
CA GLY A 174 -25.07 -2.04 6.24
C GLY A 174 -25.09 -0.57 6.68
N LEU A 175 -23.99 -0.02 7.17
CA LEU A 175 -23.92 1.40 7.52
C LEU A 175 -23.73 2.26 6.25
N ARG A 176 -24.20 3.50 6.31
CA ARG A 176 -23.76 4.56 5.39
C ARG A 176 -22.41 5.06 5.88
N VAL A 177 -21.41 4.99 5.02
CA VAL A 177 -20.03 5.32 5.39
C VAL A 177 -19.55 6.53 4.61
N THR A 178 -19.06 7.54 5.32
CA THR A 178 -18.30 8.64 4.75
C THR A 178 -16.83 8.45 5.09
N LEU A 179 -15.96 8.37 4.08
CA LEU A 179 -14.49 8.34 4.23
C LEU A 179 -13.94 9.73 3.96
N VAL A 180 -13.26 10.30 4.94
CA VAL A 180 -12.64 11.63 4.87
C VAL A 180 -11.12 11.49 4.83
N GLU A 181 -10.48 12.08 3.81
CA GLU A 181 -9.02 12.12 3.66
C GLU A 181 -8.55 13.57 3.42
N ALA A 182 -7.59 14.01 4.23
CA ALA A 182 -7.02 15.36 4.13
C ALA A 182 -6.14 15.56 2.89
N ALA A 183 -5.53 14.49 2.40
CA ALA A 183 -4.77 14.51 1.17
C ALA A 183 -5.69 14.47 -0.07
N PRO A 184 -5.19 14.89 -1.25
CA PRO A 184 -5.97 14.86 -2.49
C PRO A 184 -6.32 13.45 -2.96
N HIS A 185 -5.65 12.43 -2.45
CA HIS A 185 -5.86 11.02 -2.78
C HIS A 185 -5.72 10.12 -1.55
N ILE A 186 -6.39 8.96 -1.59
CA ILE A 186 -6.20 7.87 -0.61
C ILE A 186 -4.87 7.12 -0.87
N LEU A 187 -4.55 6.14 -0.05
CA LEU A 187 -3.45 5.16 -0.23
C LEU A 187 -2.12 5.81 -0.65
N SER A 188 -1.52 6.53 0.25
CA SER A 188 -0.26 7.25 0.01
C SER A 188 0.90 6.45 -0.63
N PRO A 189 1.00 5.11 -0.59
CA PRO A 189 1.99 4.35 -1.35
C PRO A 189 1.76 4.31 -2.87
N PHE A 190 0.57 4.68 -3.34
CA PHE A 190 0.22 4.69 -4.76
C PHE A 190 0.34 6.10 -5.36
N ASP A 191 0.62 6.17 -6.66
CA ASP A 191 0.60 7.41 -7.43
C ASP A 191 -0.82 7.77 -7.86
N SER A 192 -1.07 9.05 -8.18
CA SER A 192 -2.38 9.59 -8.51
C SER A 192 -3.06 8.88 -9.68
N ASP A 193 -2.30 8.55 -10.72
CA ASP A 193 -2.78 7.87 -11.94
C ASP A 193 -3.26 6.43 -11.70
N ILE A 194 -2.82 5.81 -10.62
CA ILE A 194 -3.21 4.44 -10.23
C ILE A 194 -4.35 4.47 -9.22
N VAL A 195 -4.22 5.31 -8.16
CA VAL A 195 -5.14 5.28 -7.02
C VAL A 195 -6.56 5.73 -7.35
N VAL A 196 -6.74 6.55 -8.38
CA VAL A 196 -8.07 7.00 -8.86
C VAL A 196 -9.01 5.82 -9.20
N THR A 197 -8.45 4.67 -9.59
CA THR A 197 -9.25 3.45 -9.79
C THR A 197 -9.82 2.92 -8.48
N ALA A 198 -9.04 2.96 -7.40
CA ALA A 198 -9.49 2.57 -6.06
C ALA A 198 -10.52 3.54 -5.49
N GLU A 199 -10.34 4.85 -5.72
CA GLU A 199 -11.30 5.88 -5.31
C GLU A 199 -12.64 5.69 -6.01
N LYS A 200 -12.62 5.35 -7.30
CA LYS A 200 -13.82 5.04 -8.08
C LYS A 200 -14.52 3.79 -7.56
N GLU A 201 -13.79 2.72 -7.27
CA GLU A 201 -14.34 1.48 -6.67
C GLU A 201 -15.07 1.76 -5.34
N LEU A 202 -14.48 2.60 -4.47
CA LEU A 202 -15.11 3.00 -3.21
C LEU A 202 -16.44 3.72 -3.45
N VAL A 203 -16.46 4.69 -4.36
CA VAL A 203 -17.67 5.46 -4.69
C VAL A 203 -18.75 4.59 -5.34
N GLU A 204 -18.38 3.71 -6.26
CA GLU A 204 -19.30 2.77 -6.93
C GLU A 204 -19.92 1.77 -5.96
N ASN A 205 -19.20 1.41 -4.89
CA ASN A 205 -19.73 0.60 -3.80
C ASN A 205 -20.46 1.41 -2.72
N GLY A 206 -20.71 2.72 -2.97
CA GLY A 206 -21.55 3.57 -2.14
C GLY A 206 -20.88 4.07 -0.85
N ILE A 207 -19.56 4.29 -0.90
CA ILE A 207 -18.82 5.08 0.09
C ILE A 207 -18.89 6.55 -0.32
N ASP A 208 -19.30 7.43 0.60
CA ASP A 208 -19.22 8.88 0.41
C ASP A 208 -17.77 9.33 0.66
N LEU A 209 -17.01 9.53 -0.43
CA LEU A 209 -15.58 9.83 -0.40
C LEU A 209 -15.33 11.34 -0.45
N LEU A 210 -14.67 11.88 0.58
CA LEU A 210 -14.30 13.29 0.70
C LEU A 210 -12.77 13.40 0.76
N LEU A 211 -12.19 13.93 -0.31
CA LEU A 211 -10.75 14.11 -0.48
C LEU A 211 -10.35 15.58 -0.37
N GLY A 212 -9.10 15.83 0.04
CA GLY A 212 -8.55 17.18 0.16
C GLY A 212 -9.15 18.01 1.30
N ASP A 213 -9.86 17.38 2.24
CA ASP A 213 -10.53 18.07 3.33
C ASP A 213 -10.32 17.32 4.66
N GLY A 214 -9.60 17.93 5.56
CA GLY A 214 -9.29 17.37 6.88
C GLY A 214 -10.36 17.70 7.93
N VAL A 215 -10.31 16.98 9.04
CA VAL A 215 -11.20 17.24 10.18
C VAL A 215 -10.71 18.42 10.99
N LYS A 216 -11.63 19.33 11.34
CA LYS A 216 -11.41 20.51 12.14
C LYS A 216 -11.79 20.31 13.61
N SER A 217 -12.96 19.71 13.87
CA SER A 217 -13.46 19.50 15.24
C SER A 217 -14.54 18.42 15.29
N PHE A 218 -14.82 17.96 16.49
CA PHE A 218 -15.92 17.05 16.82
C PHE A 218 -16.83 17.67 17.87
N LYS A 219 -18.12 17.43 17.76
CA LYS A 219 -19.09 17.83 18.77
C LYS A 219 -20.05 16.68 19.06
N GLU A 220 -19.91 16.08 20.23
CA GLU A 220 -20.84 15.05 20.69
C GLU A 220 -22.19 15.67 21.03
N THR A 221 -23.27 15.04 20.58
CA THR A 221 -24.64 15.36 20.89
C THR A 221 -25.29 14.20 21.65
N GLU A 222 -26.51 14.34 22.09
CA GLU A 222 -27.23 13.27 22.80
C GLU A 222 -27.31 11.97 21.99
N HIS A 223 -27.54 12.08 20.67
CA HIS A 223 -27.78 10.93 19.82
C HIS A 223 -26.61 10.57 18.90
N ASN A 224 -25.83 11.55 18.45
CA ASN A 224 -24.76 11.36 17.46
C ASN A 224 -23.50 12.17 17.79
N ILE A 225 -22.55 12.16 16.88
CA ILE A 225 -21.36 13.01 16.86
C ILE A 225 -21.33 13.81 15.55
N GLU A 226 -21.23 15.11 15.62
CA GLU A 226 -21.03 16.00 14.48
C GLU A 226 -19.53 16.14 14.21
N VAL A 227 -19.12 15.78 12.99
CA VAL A 227 -17.76 15.96 12.47
C VAL A 227 -17.75 17.22 11.61
N THR A 228 -16.97 18.22 11.96
CA THR A 228 -16.78 19.45 11.18
C THR A 228 -15.46 19.38 10.43
N LEU A 229 -15.49 19.57 9.13
CA LEU A 229 -14.31 19.58 8.26
C LEU A 229 -13.71 20.99 8.13
N ASN A 230 -12.50 21.09 7.56
CA ASN A 230 -11.83 22.38 7.32
C ASN A 230 -12.62 23.28 6.37
N SER A 231 -13.37 22.72 5.41
CA SER A 231 -14.32 23.42 4.54
C SER A 231 -15.56 23.95 5.27
N ASN A 232 -15.72 23.65 6.57
CA ASN A 232 -16.90 23.85 7.40
C ASN A 232 -18.10 22.96 7.02
N LYS A 233 -17.92 21.95 6.16
CA LYS A 233 -18.92 20.88 5.96
C LYS A 233 -19.10 20.12 7.27
N LYS A 234 -20.36 19.82 7.62
CA LYS A 234 -20.73 19.09 8.83
C LYS A 234 -21.31 17.74 8.48
N ILE A 235 -20.90 16.70 9.17
CA ILE A 235 -21.32 15.32 8.95
C ILE A 235 -21.77 14.75 10.30
N ALA A 236 -22.99 14.26 10.37
CA ALA A 236 -23.50 13.58 11.56
C ALA A 236 -23.22 12.07 11.45
N ALA A 237 -22.67 11.49 12.51
CA ALA A 237 -22.33 10.07 12.58
C ALA A 237 -22.73 9.46 13.93
N ASP A 238 -22.99 8.17 13.93
CA ASP A 238 -23.24 7.40 15.15
C ASP A 238 -21.92 6.94 15.79
N LEU A 239 -20.90 6.71 14.94
CA LEU A 239 -19.53 6.41 15.36
C LEU A 239 -18.51 7.01 14.36
N VAL A 240 -17.31 7.27 14.89
CA VAL A 240 -16.16 7.73 14.09
C VAL A 240 -14.99 6.77 14.28
N ILE A 241 -14.38 6.34 13.20
CA ILE A 241 -13.10 5.61 13.20
C ILE A 241 -11.97 6.58 12.83
N LEU A 242 -11.02 6.77 13.73
CA LEU A 242 -9.85 7.61 13.51
C LEU A 242 -8.68 6.74 13.03
N ALA A 243 -8.35 6.82 11.75
CA ALA A 243 -7.33 6.02 11.06
C ALA A 243 -6.28 6.89 10.34
N ILE A 244 -5.89 8.03 10.92
CA ILE A 244 -5.00 9.04 10.33
C ILE A 244 -3.50 8.70 10.41
N GLY A 245 -3.16 7.48 10.79
CA GLY A 245 -1.80 7.00 10.90
C GLY A 245 -1.37 6.65 12.32
N VAL A 246 -0.10 6.29 12.44
CA VAL A 246 0.51 5.82 13.69
C VAL A 246 1.82 6.53 13.98
N THR A 247 2.20 6.58 15.26
CA THR A 247 3.51 7.05 15.73
C THR A 247 4.16 5.94 16.56
N PRO A 248 5.51 5.80 16.56
CA PRO A 248 6.17 4.78 17.36
C PRO A 248 5.86 4.96 18.86
N ASP A 249 5.65 3.85 19.55
CA ASP A 249 5.31 3.88 20.97
C ASP A 249 6.57 3.79 21.85
N THR A 250 7.34 4.87 21.85
CA THR A 250 8.68 4.98 22.40
C THR A 250 8.83 5.99 23.55
N ASP A 251 7.72 6.48 24.11
CA ASP A 251 7.77 7.50 25.15
C ASP A 251 8.56 7.04 26.39
N PHE A 252 8.43 5.75 26.77
CA PHE A 252 9.12 5.17 27.91
C PHE A 252 10.64 4.98 27.72
N ILE A 253 11.15 5.21 26.50
CA ILE A 253 12.57 5.07 26.13
C ILE A 253 13.28 6.43 26.13
N LYS A 254 12.59 7.56 26.11
CA LYS A 254 13.16 8.90 25.88
C LYS A 254 14.32 9.26 26.83
N ASP A 255 14.21 8.83 28.08
CA ASP A 255 15.20 9.15 29.12
C ASP A 255 16.23 8.03 29.36
N SER A 256 16.22 6.97 28.54
CA SER A 256 17.08 5.79 28.71
C SER A 256 18.48 5.91 28.10
N GLY A 257 18.76 6.94 27.31
CA GLY A 257 20.01 7.07 26.54
C GLY A 257 20.01 6.28 25.20
N ILE A 258 18.97 5.50 24.89
CA ILE A 258 18.80 4.84 23.59
C ILE A 258 18.47 5.90 22.54
N LYS A 259 19.23 5.92 21.42
CA LYS A 259 19.07 6.93 20.38
C LYS A 259 17.76 6.73 19.59
N LEU A 260 17.03 7.85 19.46
CA LEU A 260 15.81 7.93 18.65
C LEU A 260 16.05 8.82 17.43
N GLY A 261 15.40 8.49 16.31
CA GLY A 261 15.34 9.32 15.11
C GLY A 261 14.41 10.53 15.29
N ALA A 262 14.39 11.42 14.30
CA ALA A 262 13.63 12.67 14.35
C ALA A 262 12.11 12.49 14.56
N LYS A 263 11.56 11.34 14.17
CA LYS A 263 10.13 10.99 14.35
C LYS A 263 9.88 10.09 15.55
N GLY A 264 10.86 9.92 16.45
CA GLY A 264 10.75 9.12 17.65
C GLY A 264 10.97 7.61 17.45
N HIS A 265 11.32 7.13 16.25
CA HIS A 265 11.64 5.74 16.01
C HIS A 265 13.01 5.38 16.62
N ILE A 266 13.14 4.16 17.13
CA ILE A 266 14.40 3.64 17.66
C ILE A 266 15.39 3.45 16.49
N LEU A 267 16.57 4.03 16.59
CA LEU A 267 17.64 3.83 15.61
C LEU A 267 18.30 2.48 15.84
N VAL A 268 18.39 1.67 14.79
CA VAL A 268 19.04 0.36 14.82
C VAL A 268 20.04 0.23 13.67
N ASP A 269 21.05 -0.62 13.89
CA ASP A 269 21.94 -1.07 12.82
C ASP A 269 21.29 -2.20 11.98
N ASN A 270 22.03 -2.71 11.00
CA ASN A 270 21.55 -3.80 10.16
C ASN A 270 21.47 -5.16 10.87
N LYS A 271 21.92 -5.26 12.12
CA LYS A 271 21.76 -6.44 13.00
C LYS A 271 20.59 -6.28 13.96
N MET A 272 19.80 -5.23 13.85
CA MET A 272 18.72 -4.83 14.76
C MET A 272 19.21 -4.38 16.14
N LYS A 273 20.49 -4.06 16.29
CA LYS A 273 21.08 -3.55 17.54
C LYS A 273 20.84 -2.03 17.63
N THR A 274 20.48 -1.56 18.81
CA THR A 274 20.33 -0.13 19.11
C THR A 274 21.69 0.54 19.35
N SER A 275 21.69 1.79 19.82
CA SER A 275 22.91 2.47 20.28
C SER A 275 23.52 1.86 21.54
N VAL A 276 22.85 0.93 22.22
CA VAL A 276 23.30 0.21 23.42
C VAL A 276 23.53 -1.26 23.06
N GLU A 277 24.69 -1.79 23.41
CA GLU A 277 25.23 -3.03 22.86
C GLU A 277 24.36 -4.28 23.07
N ASN A 278 23.73 -4.42 24.22
CA ASN A 278 22.88 -5.57 24.59
C ASN A 278 21.39 -5.32 24.38
N ILE A 279 21.02 -4.21 23.69
CA ILE A 279 19.63 -3.84 23.42
C ILE A 279 19.37 -3.87 21.92
N TYR A 280 18.34 -4.63 21.52
CA TYR A 280 17.85 -4.77 20.16
C TYR A 280 16.46 -4.14 20.03
N ALA A 281 16.07 -3.74 18.82
CA ALA A 281 14.71 -3.27 18.58
C ALA A 281 14.19 -3.75 17.22
N VAL A 282 12.86 -4.03 17.14
CA VAL A 282 12.21 -4.60 15.96
C VAL A 282 10.77 -4.10 15.81
N GLY A 283 10.22 -4.20 14.60
CA GLY A 283 8.82 -3.88 14.29
C GLY A 283 8.56 -2.42 14.03
N ASP A 284 7.31 -1.99 14.23
CA ASP A 284 6.83 -0.66 13.82
C ASP A 284 7.53 0.51 14.54
N ALA A 285 8.20 0.23 15.65
CA ALA A 285 8.87 1.25 16.45
C ALA A 285 10.27 1.66 15.96
N ILE A 286 10.82 0.99 14.95
CA ILE A 286 12.21 1.20 14.52
C ILE A 286 12.32 1.97 13.20
N GLU A 287 13.48 2.62 13.01
CA GLU A 287 13.91 3.18 11.74
C GLU A 287 14.92 2.25 11.08
N VAL A 288 14.70 1.94 9.80
CA VAL A 288 15.52 1.03 9.00
C VAL A 288 15.87 1.66 7.66
N VAL A 289 16.77 1.03 6.89
CA VAL A 289 17.13 1.49 5.55
C VAL A 289 16.10 0.99 4.53
N ASP A 290 15.64 1.87 3.65
CA ASP A 290 14.91 1.50 2.44
C ASP A 290 15.83 0.72 1.49
N PHE A 291 15.36 -0.43 1.00
CA PHE A 291 16.17 -1.32 0.17
C PHE A 291 16.47 -0.70 -1.21
N VAL A 292 15.57 0.11 -1.75
CA VAL A 292 15.69 0.68 -3.10
C VAL A 292 16.50 1.98 -3.10
N ASN A 293 16.04 2.99 -2.34
CA ASN A 293 16.64 4.33 -2.35
C ASN A 293 17.75 4.53 -1.31
N LYS A 294 17.98 3.56 -0.41
CA LYS A 294 19.03 3.56 0.62
C LYS A 294 18.89 4.65 1.70
N GLN A 295 17.76 5.34 1.77
CA GLN A 295 17.46 6.31 2.82
C GLN A 295 16.82 5.64 4.03
N ASN A 296 16.89 6.30 5.17
CA ASN A 296 16.21 5.85 6.37
C ASN A 296 14.69 5.99 6.22
N THR A 297 13.98 4.99 6.69
CA THR A 297 12.51 4.89 6.61
C THR A 297 11.94 4.10 7.77
N ALA A 298 10.65 4.26 8.02
CA ALA A 298 9.88 3.40 8.91
C ALA A 298 8.67 2.88 8.14
N ILE A 299 8.52 1.57 8.06
CA ILE A 299 7.42 0.90 7.34
C ILE A 299 6.76 -0.09 8.28
N PRO A 300 5.59 0.26 8.84
CA PRO A 300 4.88 -0.57 9.83
C PRO A 300 4.14 -1.72 9.12
N LEU A 301 4.86 -2.80 8.82
CA LEU A 301 4.34 -4.01 8.17
C LEU A 301 4.79 -5.27 8.92
N ALA A 302 3.88 -6.25 9.02
CA ALA A 302 4.12 -7.50 9.74
C ALA A 302 5.26 -8.35 9.14
N GLY A 303 5.39 -8.38 7.81
CA GLY A 303 6.46 -9.11 7.12
C GLY A 303 7.87 -8.65 7.51
N PRO A 304 8.20 -7.36 7.42
CA PRO A 304 9.42 -6.78 7.95
C PRO A 304 9.62 -7.08 9.44
N ALA A 305 8.61 -6.84 10.30
CA ALA A 305 8.69 -7.06 11.74
C ALA A 305 9.10 -8.50 12.10
N ASN A 306 8.50 -9.51 11.44
CA ASN A 306 8.84 -10.92 11.64
C ASN A 306 10.29 -11.25 11.21
N LYS A 307 10.76 -10.68 10.09
CA LYS A 307 12.15 -10.86 9.63
C LYS A 307 13.14 -10.20 10.58
N GLN A 308 12.84 -9.01 11.07
CA GLN A 308 13.63 -8.27 12.05
C GLN A 308 13.73 -9.04 13.37
N GLY A 309 12.61 -9.59 13.88
CA GLY A 309 12.58 -10.42 15.07
C GLY A 309 13.47 -11.66 14.94
N ARG A 310 13.43 -12.33 13.78
CA ARG A 310 14.34 -13.46 13.49
C ARG A 310 15.81 -13.04 13.49
N ILE A 311 16.14 -11.88 12.94
CA ILE A 311 17.52 -11.38 12.86
C ILE A 311 18.04 -10.98 14.25
N ALA A 312 17.23 -10.28 15.06
CA ALA A 312 17.57 -9.94 16.42
C ALA A 312 17.86 -11.22 17.25
N ALA A 313 16.98 -12.21 17.19
CA ALA A 313 17.16 -13.48 17.87
C ALA A 313 18.44 -14.22 17.43
N ASN A 314 18.70 -14.27 16.13
CA ASN A 314 19.92 -14.88 15.60
C ASN A 314 21.18 -14.20 16.17
N ASN A 315 21.21 -12.86 16.20
CA ASN A 315 22.37 -12.10 16.67
C ASN A 315 22.56 -12.22 18.20
N ILE A 316 21.49 -12.26 18.99
CA ILE A 316 21.54 -12.54 20.44
C ILE A 316 22.13 -13.93 20.70
N ALA A 317 21.79 -14.91 19.86
CA ALA A 317 22.33 -16.28 19.97
C ALA A 317 23.73 -16.45 19.35
N GLY A 318 24.39 -15.36 18.91
CA GLY A 318 25.76 -15.39 18.37
C GLY A 318 25.85 -15.70 16.87
N LEU A 319 24.73 -15.81 16.14
CA LEU A 319 24.74 -15.97 14.69
C LEU A 319 24.86 -14.59 14.04
N ASN A 320 25.66 -14.48 12.98
CA ASN A 320 25.85 -13.20 12.28
C ASN A 320 24.80 -13.02 11.17
N SER A 321 23.64 -12.44 11.51
CA SER A 321 22.53 -12.20 10.59
C SER A 321 22.37 -10.71 10.30
N ILE A 322 22.04 -10.37 9.04
CA ILE A 322 21.92 -9.00 8.56
C ILE A 322 20.55 -8.75 7.93
N TYR A 323 19.90 -7.67 8.34
CA TYR A 323 18.71 -7.13 7.68
C TYR A 323 19.12 -6.23 6.51
N LYS A 324 18.74 -6.63 5.30
CA LYS A 324 19.12 -5.92 4.07
C LYS A 324 18.22 -4.70 3.76
N GLY A 325 17.39 -4.29 4.70
CA GLY A 325 16.43 -3.20 4.51
C GLY A 325 15.05 -3.66 4.02
N THR A 326 14.12 -2.73 4.02
CA THR A 326 12.72 -2.95 3.59
C THR A 326 12.47 -2.33 2.21
N GLN A 327 11.58 -2.92 1.42
CA GLN A 327 11.13 -2.35 0.14
C GLN A 327 9.64 -1.99 0.12
N GLY A 328 8.94 -2.17 1.26
CA GLY A 328 7.57 -1.70 1.45
C GLY A 328 6.53 -2.41 0.58
N THR A 329 6.76 -3.67 0.21
CA THR A 329 5.75 -4.43 -0.56
C THR A 329 4.48 -4.59 0.26
N SER A 330 3.36 -4.18 -0.31
CA SER A 330 2.06 -4.11 0.36
C SER A 330 0.92 -4.37 -0.62
N ILE A 331 -0.21 -4.83 -0.08
CA ILE A 331 -1.42 -5.16 -0.85
C ILE A 331 -2.65 -4.83 0.00
N ILE A 332 -3.72 -4.46 -0.67
CA ILE A 332 -5.04 -4.23 -0.07
C ILE A 332 -6.14 -4.74 -1.00
N LYS A 333 -7.19 -5.31 -0.41
CA LYS A 333 -8.49 -5.57 -1.05
C LYS A 333 -9.41 -4.37 -0.81
N ILE A 334 -10.13 -3.95 -1.82
CA ILE A 334 -11.11 -2.85 -1.78
C ILE A 334 -12.35 -3.35 -2.50
N PHE A 335 -13.30 -3.90 -1.78
CA PHE A 335 -14.45 -4.64 -2.31
C PHE A 335 -14.00 -5.77 -3.25
N SER A 336 -14.23 -5.64 -4.56
CA SER A 336 -13.78 -6.62 -5.56
C SER A 336 -12.39 -6.29 -6.13
N LEU A 337 -11.91 -5.07 -5.94
CA LEU A 337 -10.64 -4.59 -6.47
C LEU A 337 -9.48 -4.98 -5.55
N THR A 338 -8.32 -5.22 -6.13
CA THR A 338 -7.04 -5.42 -5.45
C THR A 338 -6.05 -4.36 -5.89
N ALA A 339 -5.34 -3.75 -4.94
CA ALA A 339 -4.24 -2.83 -5.23
C ALA A 339 -2.98 -3.28 -4.48
N ALA A 340 -1.83 -3.37 -5.18
CA ALA A 340 -0.56 -3.74 -4.59
C ALA A 340 0.59 -2.88 -5.09
N SER A 341 1.61 -2.70 -4.26
CA SER A 341 2.79 -1.90 -4.60
C SER A 341 4.06 -2.48 -4.01
N THR A 342 5.20 -2.15 -4.61
CA THR A 342 6.54 -2.50 -4.10
C THR A 342 7.56 -1.43 -4.50
N GLY A 343 8.55 -1.20 -3.65
CA GLY A 343 9.58 -0.18 -3.89
C GLY A 343 9.07 1.25 -3.71
N ASN A 344 9.59 2.17 -4.49
CA ASN A 344 9.31 3.60 -4.36
C ASN A 344 8.28 4.07 -5.40
N ASN A 345 7.38 4.96 -4.99
CA ASN A 345 6.48 5.68 -5.87
C ASN A 345 7.11 7.00 -6.36
N GLU A 346 6.48 7.65 -7.33
CA GLU A 346 6.97 8.91 -7.91
C GLU A 346 7.14 10.01 -6.85
N ARG A 347 6.17 10.14 -5.94
CA ARG A 347 6.23 11.15 -4.86
C ARG A 347 7.49 11.00 -4.00
N THR A 348 7.87 9.77 -3.67
CA THR A 348 9.09 9.50 -2.91
C THR A 348 10.33 9.84 -3.72
N LEU A 349 10.38 9.44 -4.98
CA LEU A 349 11.52 9.71 -5.87
C LEU A 349 11.68 11.21 -6.15
N LYS A 350 10.58 11.93 -6.41
CA LYS A 350 10.57 13.41 -6.57
C LYS A 350 11.11 14.11 -5.32
N ARG A 351 10.63 13.71 -4.13
CA ARG A 351 11.11 14.28 -2.85
C ARG A 351 12.60 14.06 -2.61
N LEU A 352 13.14 12.93 -3.07
CA LEU A 352 14.55 12.57 -2.92
C LEU A 352 15.43 13.04 -4.09
N ASN A 353 14.86 13.73 -5.08
CA ASN A 353 15.54 14.15 -6.31
C ASN A 353 16.21 12.98 -7.04
N ILE A 354 15.60 11.80 -7.04
CA ILE A 354 16.05 10.62 -7.78
C ILE A 354 15.42 10.66 -9.16
N SER A 355 16.24 10.67 -10.21
CA SER A 355 15.78 10.62 -11.59
C SER A 355 15.14 9.26 -11.89
N TYR A 356 13.98 9.27 -12.54
CA TYR A 356 13.25 8.07 -12.90
C TYR A 356 12.49 8.26 -14.21
N LYS A 357 12.11 7.14 -14.80
CA LYS A 357 11.10 7.01 -15.86
C LYS A 357 10.04 6.04 -15.37
N PHE A 358 8.87 6.07 -15.96
CA PHE A 358 7.88 5.03 -15.75
C PHE A 358 7.10 4.73 -17.03
N ILE A 359 6.49 3.56 -17.03
CA ILE A 359 5.49 3.18 -18.03
C ILE A 359 4.26 2.65 -17.31
N THR A 360 3.09 2.83 -17.94
CA THR A 360 1.84 2.23 -17.50
C THR A 360 1.29 1.37 -18.62
N ILE A 361 0.97 0.11 -18.29
CA ILE A 361 0.28 -0.80 -19.19
C ILE A 361 -1.09 -1.15 -18.62
N HIS A 362 -2.07 -1.22 -19.49
CA HIS A 362 -3.39 -1.75 -19.19
C HIS A 362 -3.55 -3.08 -19.92
N THR A 363 -3.80 -4.12 -19.18
CA THR A 363 -3.85 -5.50 -19.65
C THR A 363 -4.98 -6.25 -18.93
N VAL A 364 -5.00 -7.56 -19.01
CA VAL A 364 -5.96 -8.44 -18.34
C VAL A 364 -5.23 -9.47 -17.48
N SER A 365 -5.96 -10.06 -16.53
CA SER A 365 -5.43 -11.02 -15.57
C SER A 365 -4.85 -12.29 -16.20
N HIS A 366 -5.49 -12.77 -17.28
CA HIS A 366 -5.09 -13.97 -18.04
C HIS A 366 -5.46 -13.84 -19.53
N ALA A 367 -5.31 -14.89 -20.31
CA ALA A 367 -5.53 -14.86 -21.76
C ALA A 367 -6.96 -14.42 -22.10
N SER A 368 -7.12 -13.38 -22.92
CA SER A 368 -8.41 -12.74 -23.22
C SER A 368 -9.40 -13.67 -23.97
N TYR A 369 -8.90 -14.71 -24.63
CA TYR A 369 -9.75 -15.73 -25.27
C TYR A 369 -10.28 -16.79 -24.31
N TYR A 370 -9.83 -16.77 -23.03
CA TYR A 370 -10.37 -17.61 -21.98
C TYR A 370 -11.37 -16.81 -21.16
N PRO A 371 -12.51 -17.41 -20.73
CA PRO A 371 -13.56 -16.70 -20.01
C PRO A 371 -13.06 -15.98 -18.74
N ASP A 372 -13.75 -14.90 -18.37
CA ASP A 372 -13.57 -14.16 -17.12
C ASP A 372 -12.21 -13.43 -16.97
N ALA A 373 -11.57 -13.08 -18.08
CA ALA A 373 -10.39 -12.23 -18.06
C ALA A 373 -10.74 -10.82 -17.56
N LEU A 374 -10.15 -10.41 -16.43
CA LEU A 374 -10.46 -9.15 -15.75
C LEU A 374 -9.38 -8.10 -15.97
N PRO A 375 -9.74 -6.80 -16.00
CA PRO A 375 -8.79 -5.70 -16.19
C PRO A 375 -7.71 -5.65 -15.11
N LEU A 376 -6.47 -5.41 -15.54
CA LEU A 376 -5.31 -5.19 -14.71
C LEU A 376 -4.48 -4.03 -15.25
N THR A 377 -4.13 -3.08 -14.40
CA THR A 377 -3.22 -1.99 -14.71
C THR A 377 -1.92 -2.21 -13.94
N LEU A 378 -0.78 -2.06 -14.61
CA LEU A 378 0.55 -2.18 -14.02
C LEU A 378 1.39 -0.96 -14.40
N LYS A 379 1.92 -0.28 -13.39
CA LYS A 379 2.90 0.81 -13.51
C LYS A 379 4.25 0.30 -13.06
N LEU A 380 5.29 0.47 -13.91
CA LEU A 380 6.67 0.10 -13.60
C LEU A 380 7.54 1.36 -13.60
N ILE A 381 8.27 1.58 -12.52
CA ILE A 381 9.14 2.74 -12.31
C ILE A 381 10.60 2.28 -12.30
N PHE A 382 11.44 2.93 -13.09
CA PHE A 382 12.85 2.54 -13.26
C PHE A 382 13.73 3.76 -13.52
N ASN A 383 15.05 3.62 -13.36
CA ASN A 383 16.00 4.69 -13.66
C ASN A 383 16.54 4.61 -15.10
N ASN A 384 17.42 5.54 -15.48
CA ASN A 384 17.98 5.59 -16.83
C ASN A 384 18.88 4.39 -17.19
N GLU A 385 19.40 3.68 -16.19
CA GLU A 385 20.18 2.45 -16.36
C GLU A 385 19.32 1.18 -16.40
N GLY A 386 17.98 1.35 -16.32
CA GLY A 386 17.03 0.24 -16.33
C GLY A 386 16.83 -0.46 -15.00
N LYS A 387 17.42 0.04 -13.90
CA LYS A 387 17.20 -0.53 -12.58
C LYS A 387 15.76 -0.26 -12.12
N ILE A 388 15.08 -1.28 -11.66
CA ILE A 388 13.71 -1.17 -11.16
C ILE A 388 13.72 -0.43 -9.80
N LEU A 389 12.95 0.64 -9.70
CA LEU A 389 12.80 1.46 -8.50
C LEU A 389 11.49 1.17 -7.75
N GLY A 390 10.45 0.76 -8.48
CA GLY A 390 9.18 0.41 -7.90
C GLY A 390 8.16 -0.06 -8.92
N ALA A 391 7.05 -0.58 -8.42
CA ALA A 391 5.92 -0.96 -9.23
C ALA A 391 4.62 -0.84 -8.44
N GLN A 392 3.53 -0.60 -9.15
CA GLN A 392 2.18 -0.54 -8.61
C GLN A 392 1.25 -1.28 -9.57
N ALA A 393 0.36 -2.08 -9.03
CA ALA A 393 -0.65 -2.76 -9.84
C ALA A 393 -2.02 -2.65 -9.18
N ILE A 394 -3.06 -2.52 -10.01
CA ILE A 394 -4.45 -2.46 -9.58
C ILE A 394 -5.32 -3.22 -10.57
N GLY A 395 -6.27 -3.99 -10.06
CA GLY A 395 -7.15 -4.82 -10.88
C GLY A 395 -7.97 -5.78 -10.04
N TYR A 396 -8.69 -6.66 -10.69
CA TYR A 396 -9.63 -7.56 -10.01
C TYR A 396 -9.07 -8.97 -9.79
N ASP A 397 -8.00 -9.35 -10.50
CA ASP A 397 -7.36 -10.65 -10.36
C ASP A 397 -5.89 -10.60 -10.75
N GLY A 398 -5.04 -11.43 -10.10
CA GLY A 398 -3.63 -11.64 -10.42
C GLY A 398 -2.69 -10.45 -10.16
N VAL A 399 -3.13 -9.45 -9.38
CA VAL A 399 -2.33 -8.26 -9.01
C VAL A 399 -1.18 -8.64 -8.10
N ASP A 400 -1.43 -9.47 -7.10
CA ASP A 400 -0.47 -10.01 -6.14
C ASP A 400 0.69 -10.73 -6.83
N LYS A 401 0.35 -11.65 -7.75
CA LYS A 401 1.33 -12.42 -8.54
C LYS A 401 2.33 -11.48 -9.24
N ARG A 402 1.85 -10.42 -9.90
CA ARG A 402 2.71 -9.51 -10.68
C ARG A 402 3.60 -8.66 -9.78
N ILE A 403 3.05 -8.16 -8.70
CA ILE A 403 3.84 -7.38 -7.72
C ILE A 403 4.86 -8.26 -7.01
N ASP A 404 4.54 -9.50 -6.64
CA ASP A 404 5.49 -10.42 -6.01
C ASP A 404 6.66 -10.78 -6.92
N VAL A 405 6.40 -10.99 -8.22
CA VAL A 405 7.49 -11.22 -9.21
C VAL A 405 8.39 -9.99 -9.29
N ILE A 406 7.84 -8.79 -9.44
CA ILE A 406 8.64 -7.55 -9.51
C ILE A 406 9.36 -7.28 -8.19
N ALA A 407 8.71 -7.50 -7.04
CA ALA A 407 9.34 -7.38 -5.73
C ALA A 407 10.53 -8.32 -5.57
N THR A 408 10.41 -9.53 -6.11
CA THR A 408 11.51 -10.51 -6.16
C THR A 408 12.65 -10.03 -7.07
N ALA A 409 12.34 -9.53 -8.26
CA ALA A 409 13.33 -8.96 -9.17
C ALA A 409 14.08 -7.79 -8.50
N ILE A 410 13.38 -6.82 -7.89
CA ILE A 410 13.99 -5.73 -7.12
C ILE A 410 14.94 -6.29 -6.04
N ARG A 411 14.51 -7.32 -5.30
CA ARG A 411 15.29 -7.89 -4.19
C ARG A 411 16.59 -8.53 -4.63
N PHE A 412 16.63 -9.09 -5.83
CA PHE A 412 17.83 -9.67 -6.44
C PHE A 412 18.61 -8.69 -7.33
N GLY A 413 18.19 -7.42 -7.39
CA GLY A 413 18.90 -6.38 -8.15
C GLY A 413 18.60 -6.39 -9.64
N GLY A 414 17.46 -6.98 -10.02
CA GLY A 414 17.03 -7.07 -11.42
C GLY A 414 16.73 -5.72 -12.05
N SER A 415 16.85 -5.69 -13.36
CA SER A 415 16.56 -4.58 -14.26
C SER A 415 15.28 -4.82 -15.05
N VAL A 416 14.87 -3.82 -15.83
CA VAL A 416 13.72 -3.98 -16.75
C VAL A 416 13.98 -5.03 -17.82
N SER A 417 15.24 -5.21 -18.27
CA SER A 417 15.63 -6.25 -19.23
C SER A 417 15.49 -7.65 -18.64
N ASP A 418 15.83 -7.81 -17.35
CA ASP A 418 15.64 -9.12 -16.71
C ASP A 418 14.16 -9.53 -16.67
N LEU A 419 13.21 -8.55 -16.60
CA LEU A 419 11.78 -8.87 -16.65
C LEU A 419 11.36 -9.44 -18.01
N THR A 420 12.06 -9.13 -19.09
CA THR A 420 11.75 -9.65 -20.43
C THR A 420 12.13 -11.13 -20.60
N GLU A 421 13.12 -11.58 -19.82
CA GLU A 421 13.69 -12.94 -19.87
C GLU A 421 13.02 -13.91 -18.89
N LEU A 422 12.10 -13.43 -18.02
CA LEU A 422 11.44 -14.29 -17.05
C LEU A 422 10.51 -15.30 -17.73
N GLU A 423 10.74 -16.59 -17.49
CA GLU A 423 9.82 -17.65 -17.85
C GLU A 423 8.78 -17.83 -16.75
N LEU A 424 7.63 -17.19 -16.92
CA LEU A 424 6.55 -17.21 -15.93
C LEU A 424 5.50 -18.26 -16.27
N CYS A 425 4.82 -18.78 -15.24
CA CYS A 425 3.80 -19.80 -15.41
C CYS A 425 2.68 -19.32 -16.35
N TYR A 426 2.46 -20.06 -17.43
CA TYR A 426 1.42 -19.81 -18.41
C TYR A 426 0.55 -21.04 -18.66
N ALA A 427 -0.73 -20.82 -18.55
CA ALA A 427 -1.80 -21.53 -19.24
C ALA A 427 -2.98 -20.55 -19.32
N PRO A 428 -3.93 -20.69 -20.26
CA PRO A 428 -4.99 -19.69 -20.48
C PRO A 428 -5.73 -19.20 -19.22
N PRO A 429 -6.06 -20.06 -18.22
CA PRO A 429 -6.74 -19.60 -17.00
C PRO A 429 -5.87 -18.81 -16.03
N PHE A 430 -4.53 -18.77 -16.19
CA PHE A 430 -3.62 -18.23 -15.19
C PHE A 430 -2.85 -16.99 -15.64
N SER A 431 -2.62 -16.84 -16.94
CA SER A 431 -1.87 -15.73 -17.51
C SER A 431 -2.03 -15.66 -19.04
N SER A 432 -1.39 -14.68 -19.65
CA SER A 432 -1.12 -14.63 -21.08
C SER A 432 0.28 -15.20 -21.37
N ALA A 433 0.54 -15.66 -22.58
CA ALA A 433 1.87 -16.15 -22.98
C ALA A 433 2.96 -15.09 -22.80
N LYS A 434 2.60 -13.81 -22.96
CA LYS A 434 3.39 -12.66 -22.53
C LYS A 434 2.73 -12.13 -21.25
N ASP A 435 3.24 -12.57 -20.08
CA ASP A 435 2.71 -12.10 -18.80
C ASP A 435 2.80 -10.56 -18.70
N PRO A 436 1.89 -9.89 -18.01
CA PRO A 436 1.99 -8.45 -17.75
C PRO A 436 3.34 -7.97 -17.26
N VAL A 437 4.08 -8.78 -16.51
CA VAL A 437 5.45 -8.46 -16.07
C VAL A 437 6.42 -8.42 -17.26
N ASN A 438 6.36 -9.43 -18.15
CA ASN A 438 7.19 -9.42 -19.38
C ASN A 438 6.81 -8.23 -20.28
N MET A 439 5.51 -7.95 -20.43
CA MET A 439 5.03 -6.81 -21.22
C MET A 439 5.54 -5.47 -20.68
N ALA A 440 5.53 -5.30 -19.36
CA ALA A 440 6.10 -4.10 -18.73
C ALA A 440 7.60 -3.98 -19.00
N GLY A 441 8.34 -5.08 -18.95
CA GLY A 441 9.75 -5.16 -19.34
C GLY A 441 9.98 -4.72 -20.79
N PHE A 442 9.23 -5.29 -21.75
CA PHE A 442 9.36 -4.94 -23.18
C PHE A 442 9.06 -3.45 -23.44
N VAL A 443 8.01 -2.90 -22.83
CA VAL A 443 7.67 -1.48 -22.99
C VAL A 443 8.77 -0.60 -22.39
N ALA A 444 9.27 -0.93 -21.21
CA ALA A 444 10.34 -0.19 -20.55
C ALA A 444 11.66 -0.23 -21.35
N GLU A 445 12.02 -1.36 -21.95
CA GLU A 445 13.18 -1.46 -22.85
C GLU A 445 13.03 -0.59 -24.10
N ASN A 446 11.83 -0.53 -24.70
CA ASN A 446 11.58 0.34 -25.83
C ASN A 446 11.77 1.82 -25.46
N VAL A 447 11.41 2.21 -24.23
CA VAL A 447 11.63 3.56 -23.70
C VAL A 447 13.12 3.83 -23.43
N LEU A 448 13.83 2.87 -22.82
CA LEU A 448 15.27 3.02 -22.54
C LEU A 448 16.12 3.09 -23.80
N SER A 449 15.80 2.26 -24.80
CA SER A 449 16.51 2.22 -26.08
C SER A 449 16.06 3.31 -27.06
N GLU A 450 15.24 4.26 -26.60
CA GLU A 450 14.66 5.37 -27.38
C GLU A 450 13.89 4.93 -28.65
N LYS A 451 13.53 3.66 -28.74
CA LYS A 451 12.65 3.14 -29.79
C LYS A 451 11.24 3.70 -29.69
N MET A 452 10.84 4.09 -28.46
CA MET A 452 9.61 4.79 -28.18
C MET A 452 9.88 5.90 -27.15
N LYS A 453 9.59 7.14 -27.50
CA LYS A 453 9.54 8.24 -26.54
C LYS A 453 8.16 8.30 -25.92
N VAL A 454 8.07 8.52 -24.63
CA VAL A 454 6.79 8.62 -23.91
C VAL A 454 6.59 10.01 -23.32
N VAL A 455 5.34 10.37 -23.14
CA VAL A 455 4.87 11.51 -22.37
C VAL A 455 3.82 11.03 -21.40
N THR A 456 3.82 11.56 -20.17
CA THR A 456 2.80 11.21 -19.20
C THR A 456 1.50 11.96 -19.47
N PRO A 457 0.34 11.47 -18.97
CA PRO A 457 -0.91 12.22 -19.07
C PRO A 457 -0.83 13.61 -18.44
N GLU A 458 -0.14 13.75 -17.29
CA GLU A 458 0.05 15.04 -16.62
C GLU A 458 0.97 15.99 -17.41
N GLU A 459 2.04 15.47 -18.00
CA GLU A 459 2.92 16.26 -18.87
C GLU A 459 2.17 16.75 -20.11
N TYR A 460 1.31 15.89 -20.68
CA TYR A 460 0.50 16.23 -21.84
C TYR A 460 -0.43 17.44 -21.57
N ILE A 461 -1.03 17.56 -20.40
CA ILE A 461 -1.90 18.71 -20.05
C ILE A 461 -1.16 20.04 -20.21
N ASN A 462 0.13 20.07 -19.91
CA ASN A 462 0.98 21.25 -19.92
C ASN A 462 1.73 21.45 -21.26
N TYR A 463 1.40 20.66 -22.28
CA TYR A 463 2.10 20.68 -23.56
C TYR A 463 1.73 21.89 -24.40
N ASN A 464 2.69 22.39 -25.21
CA ASN A 464 2.45 23.49 -26.13
C ASN A 464 1.60 23.02 -27.33
N LYS A 465 0.31 23.32 -27.31
CA LYS A 465 -0.67 22.88 -28.32
C LYS A 465 -0.46 23.53 -29.69
N GLU A 466 0.20 24.69 -29.79
CA GLU A 466 0.37 25.43 -31.07
C GLU A 466 1.35 24.72 -32.02
N ASN A 467 2.38 24.06 -31.47
CA ASN A 467 3.43 23.39 -32.26
C ASN A 467 3.36 21.87 -32.20
N THR A 468 2.21 21.32 -31.79
CA THR A 468 2.02 19.89 -31.58
C THR A 468 0.76 19.40 -32.29
N ILE A 469 0.85 18.25 -32.94
CA ILE A 469 -0.30 17.48 -33.41
C ILE A 469 -0.64 16.42 -32.37
N LEU A 470 -1.87 16.45 -31.87
CA LEU A 470 -2.39 15.34 -31.05
C LEU A 470 -3.05 14.33 -32.00
N LEU A 471 -2.54 13.13 -32.04
CA LEU A 471 -2.97 12.08 -32.98
C LEU A 471 -3.62 10.91 -32.23
N ASP A 472 -4.89 10.67 -32.50
CA ASP A 472 -5.61 9.48 -32.04
C ASP A 472 -5.50 8.39 -33.10
N VAL A 473 -4.82 7.28 -32.77
CA VAL A 473 -4.62 6.15 -33.69
C VAL A 473 -5.60 5.01 -33.46
N ARG A 474 -6.69 5.27 -32.73
CA ARG A 474 -7.80 4.34 -32.54
C ARG A 474 -8.71 4.32 -33.78
N SER A 475 -9.64 3.36 -33.81
CA SER A 475 -10.66 3.32 -34.87
C SER A 475 -11.57 4.56 -34.82
N ASP A 476 -12.22 4.86 -35.96
CA ASP A 476 -13.18 5.95 -36.06
C ASP A 476 -14.35 5.81 -35.07
N ILE A 477 -14.74 4.57 -34.78
CA ILE A 477 -15.80 4.24 -33.80
C ILE A 477 -15.33 4.61 -32.39
N GLU A 478 -14.13 4.20 -31.98
CA GLU A 478 -13.57 4.55 -30.68
C GLU A 478 -13.41 6.06 -30.51
N PHE A 479 -12.98 6.75 -31.58
CA PHE A 479 -12.85 8.21 -31.59
C PHE A 479 -14.21 8.89 -31.42
N SER A 480 -15.25 8.43 -32.15
CA SER A 480 -16.61 8.97 -32.07
C SER A 480 -17.25 8.75 -30.69
N ASN A 481 -16.90 7.67 -30.00
CA ASN A 481 -17.38 7.36 -28.64
C ASN A 481 -16.68 8.18 -27.55
N GLY A 482 -15.66 8.96 -27.90
CA GLY A 482 -14.93 9.86 -27.00
C GLY A 482 -13.45 9.93 -27.31
N HIS A 483 -12.91 11.12 -27.33
CA HIS A 483 -11.51 11.38 -27.65
C HIS A 483 -10.98 12.58 -26.85
N ILE A 484 -9.67 12.78 -26.86
CA ILE A 484 -9.05 13.95 -26.27
C ILE A 484 -9.32 15.15 -27.17
N GLU A 485 -9.84 16.23 -26.63
CA GLU A 485 -10.23 17.43 -27.38
C GLU A 485 -9.08 17.95 -28.24
N GLY A 486 -9.40 18.22 -29.53
CA GLY A 486 -8.44 18.71 -30.52
C GLY A 486 -7.58 17.61 -31.17
N ALA A 487 -7.85 16.34 -30.93
CA ALA A 487 -7.14 15.23 -31.56
C ALA A 487 -7.57 15.05 -33.02
N LEU A 488 -6.59 14.83 -33.91
CA LEU A 488 -6.78 14.34 -35.27
C LEU A 488 -6.89 12.80 -35.21
N ASN A 489 -7.88 12.22 -35.88
CA ASN A 489 -8.00 10.76 -35.92
C ASN A 489 -7.46 10.18 -37.23
N ILE A 490 -6.44 9.34 -37.10
CA ILE A 490 -5.94 8.49 -38.19
C ILE A 490 -5.72 7.10 -37.62
N PRO A 491 -6.62 6.14 -37.85
CA PRO A 491 -6.44 4.77 -37.39
C PRO A 491 -5.08 4.20 -37.80
N VAL A 492 -4.42 3.47 -36.89
CA VAL A 492 -3.06 2.95 -37.12
C VAL A 492 -2.95 2.13 -38.40
N ASP A 493 -4.00 1.42 -38.79
CA ASP A 493 -4.04 0.58 -39.99
C ASP A 493 -3.99 1.41 -41.29
N ASN A 494 -4.50 2.65 -41.25
CA ASN A 494 -4.50 3.59 -42.36
C ASN A 494 -3.34 4.60 -42.31
N LEU A 495 -2.56 4.59 -41.21
CA LEU A 495 -1.56 5.62 -40.93
C LEU A 495 -0.47 5.69 -42.04
N ARG A 496 -0.03 4.54 -42.57
CA ARG A 496 1.00 4.48 -43.62
C ARG A 496 0.60 5.18 -44.93
N GLU A 497 -0.68 5.16 -45.24
CA GLU A 497 -1.24 5.76 -46.47
C GLU A 497 -1.57 7.23 -46.30
N ARG A 498 -1.62 7.72 -45.04
CA ARG A 498 -2.07 9.09 -44.68
C ARG A 498 -0.98 9.93 -44.03
N LEU A 499 0.31 9.54 -44.15
CA LEU A 499 1.44 10.27 -43.57
C LEU A 499 1.55 11.71 -44.10
N GLU A 500 1.15 11.96 -45.35
CA GLU A 500 1.18 13.28 -45.98
C GLU A 500 0.22 14.29 -45.36
N GLU A 501 -0.77 13.83 -44.58
CA GLU A 501 -1.68 14.72 -43.83
C GLU A 501 -1.01 15.32 -42.57
N LEU A 502 0.17 14.84 -42.19
CA LEU A 502 0.88 15.22 -40.97
C LEU A 502 2.04 16.18 -41.31
N ASP A 503 2.12 17.31 -40.62
CA ASP A 503 3.22 18.25 -40.74
C ASP A 503 4.48 17.75 -40.04
N GLN A 504 5.53 17.44 -40.80
CA GLN A 504 6.81 16.95 -40.28
C GLN A 504 7.57 17.94 -39.40
N ASN A 505 7.22 19.25 -39.46
CA ASN A 505 7.86 20.29 -38.65
C ASN A 505 7.25 20.37 -37.24
N LYS A 506 6.14 19.68 -37.01
CA LYS A 506 5.46 19.62 -35.70
C LYS A 506 5.82 18.37 -34.94
N GLU A 507 5.86 18.48 -33.61
CA GLU A 507 5.92 17.31 -32.76
C GLU A 507 4.57 16.59 -32.73
N ILE A 508 4.57 15.28 -32.84
CA ILE A 508 3.37 14.46 -32.75
C ILE A 508 3.30 13.83 -31.36
N ILE A 509 2.21 14.08 -30.65
CA ILE A 509 1.84 13.31 -29.45
C ILE A 509 0.72 12.37 -29.87
N GLU A 510 0.98 11.08 -29.83
CA GLU A 510 -0.01 10.10 -30.23
C GLU A 510 -0.51 9.26 -29.05
N TYR A 511 -1.71 8.74 -29.20
CA TYR A 511 -2.28 7.79 -28.25
C TYR A 511 -3.20 6.80 -28.94
N CYS A 512 -3.26 5.58 -28.38
CA CYS A 512 -4.34 4.66 -28.66
C CYS A 512 -5.13 4.37 -27.37
N GLN A 513 -5.90 3.29 -27.30
CA GLN A 513 -6.69 2.98 -26.10
C GLN A 513 -5.82 2.65 -24.88
N VAL A 514 -4.78 1.79 -25.03
CA VAL A 514 -3.99 1.24 -23.92
C VAL A 514 -2.47 1.18 -24.16
N GLY A 515 -1.96 1.53 -25.36
CA GLY A 515 -0.54 1.66 -25.67
C GLY A 515 0.00 0.82 -26.85
N LEU A 516 -0.53 -0.37 -27.17
CA LEU A 516 0.03 -1.24 -28.19
C LEU A 516 -0.03 -0.63 -29.62
N ARG A 517 -1.21 -0.21 -30.07
CA ARG A 517 -1.37 0.49 -31.37
C ARG A 517 -0.57 1.79 -31.42
N GLY A 518 -0.46 2.50 -30.27
CA GLY A 518 0.38 3.67 -30.12
C GLY A 518 1.85 3.34 -30.39
N TYR A 519 2.38 2.27 -29.79
CA TYR A 519 3.75 1.84 -30.10
C TYR A 519 3.98 1.55 -31.59
N VAL A 520 3.02 0.87 -32.25
CA VAL A 520 3.10 0.61 -33.69
C VAL A 520 3.11 1.94 -34.47
N ALA A 521 2.22 2.86 -34.13
CA ALA A 521 2.16 4.21 -34.74
C ALA A 521 3.44 5.00 -34.50
N SER A 522 3.98 5.01 -33.27
CA SER A 522 5.29 5.61 -32.97
C SER A 522 6.41 5.07 -33.86
N ARG A 523 6.42 3.76 -34.11
CA ARG A 523 7.43 3.16 -34.99
C ARG A 523 7.27 3.53 -36.46
N ILE A 524 6.02 3.59 -36.95
CA ILE A 524 5.72 4.05 -38.31
C ILE A 524 6.19 5.51 -38.48
N LEU A 525 5.76 6.38 -37.58
CA LEU A 525 6.05 7.82 -37.63
C LEU A 525 7.55 8.10 -37.51
N SER A 526 8.22 7.54 -36.50
CA SER A 526 9.64 7.80 -36.26
C SER A 526 10.54 7.32 -37.40
N GLN A 527 10.20 6.19 -38.06
CA GLN A 527 10.94 5.67 -39.21
C GLN A 527 10.69 6.46 -40.50
N ASN A 528 9.63 7.29 -40.54
CA ASN A 528 9.34 8.22 -41.61
C ASN A 528 9.76 9.66 -41.28
N GLY A 529 10.62 9.86 -40.26
CA GLY A 529 11.24 11.15 -39.95
C GLY A 529 10.44 12.09 -39.07
N PHE A 530 9.29 11.66 -38.50
CA PHE A 530 8.50 12.47 -37.59
C PHE A 530 9.09 12.43 -36.17
N ASN A 531 9.02 13.56 -35.46
CA ASN A 531 9.27 13.62 -34.03
C ASN A 531 7.99 13.23 -33.28
N VAL A 532 7.98 12.04 -32.68
CA VAL A 532 6.76 11.48 -32.08
C VAL A 532 7.00 11.03 -30.64
N LYS A 533 5.97 11.23 -29.81
CA LYS A 533 5.87 10.72 -28.43
C LYS A 533 4.54 10.02 -28.21
N ASN A 534 4.55 8.92 -27.47
CA ASN A 534 3.35 8.16 -27.11
C ASN A 534 2.88 8.56 -25.70
N ILE A 535 1.58 8.78 -25.50
CA ILE A 535 1.02 8.92 -24.15
C ILE A 535 1.04 7.56 -23.46
N THR A 536 1.83 7.41 -22.39
CA THR A 536 1.90 6.13 -21.65
C THR A 536 0.54 5.75 -21.07
N GLY A 537 0.12 4.49 -21.30
CA GLY A 537 -1.21 4.00 -20.93
C GLY A 537 -2.36 4.54 -21.79
N GLY A 538 -2.09 5.40 -22.77
CA GLY A 538 -3.04 5.85 -23.78
C GLY A 538 -4.27 6.58 -23.25
N TYR A 539 -5.35 6.54 -24.01
CA TYR A 539 -6.64 7.17 -23.68
C TYR A 539 -7.18 6.76 -22.30
N LYS A 540 -7.00 5.48 -21.91
CA LYS A 540 -7.48 4.98 -20.63
C LYS A 540 -6.82 5.69 -19.45
N SER A 541 -5.50 5.92 -19.49
CA SER A 541 -4.80 6.68 -18.43
C SER A 541 -5.27 8.14 -18.37
N VAL A 542 -5.43 8.80 -19.52
CA VAL A 542 -5.93 10.19 -19.60
C VAL A 542 -7.37 10.29 -19.07
N SER A 543 -8.23 9.35 -19.45
CA SER A 543 -9.63 9.28 -19.02
C SER A 543 -9.76 9.03 -17.51
N ASN A 544 -8.91 8.18 -16.94
CA ASN A 544 -8.92 7.90 -15.50
C ASN A 544 -8.63 9.16 -14.66
N LEU A 545 -7.78 10.04 -15.16
CA LEU A 545 -7.47 11.32 -14.48
C LEU A 545 -8.56 12.39 -14.65
N GLY A 546 -9.66 12.07 -15.34
CA GLY A 546 -10.75 13.02 -15.57
C GLY A 546 -10.42 14.16 -16.55
N ILE A 547 -9.35 14.01 -17.33
CA ILE A 547 -8.87 14.99 -18.30
C ILE A 547 -9.78 15.05 -19.54
N VAL A 548 -10.54 13.99 -19.78
CA VAL A 548 -11.49 13.88 -20.90
C VAL A 548 -12.91 14.07 -20.38
N PRO A 549 -13.76 14.89 -21.06
CA PRO A 549 -15.16 15.00 -20.70
C PRO A 549 -15.83 13.61 -20.71
N LYS A 550 -16.53 13.26 -19.63
CA LYS A 550 -17.41 12.09 -19.66
C LYS A 550 -18.49 12.37 -20.70
N ILE A 551 -18.56 11.59 -21.78
CA ILE A 551 -19.74 11.56 -22.61
C ILE A 551 -20.81 10.89 -21.76
N THR A 552 -21.80 11.68 -21.31
CA THR A 552 -23.01 11.13 -20.67
C THR A 552 -23.82 10.45 -21.76
N ASP A 553 -23.66 9.13 -21.86
CA ASP A 553 -24.47 8.32 -22.75
C ASP A 553 -25.83 8.08 -22.06
N GLU A 554 -26.84 8.87 -22.46
CA GLU A 554 -28.23 8.69 -22.00
C GLU A 554 -28.90 7.42 -22.57
N ARG A 555 -28.17 6.53 -23.28
CA ARG A 555 -28.74 5.42 -24.03
C ARG A 555 -28.48 4.01 -23.51
N ASN A 556 -27.76 3.78 -22.43
CA ASN A 556 -27.50 2.42 -21.95
C ASN A 556 -28.02 2.15 -20.54
N ASN A 557 -29.34 2.01 -20.44
CA ASN A 557 -29.99 1.23 -19.38
C ASN A 557 -30.34 -0.16 -19.96
N ASN A 558 -29.38 -1.00 -20.24
CA ASN A 558 -29.63 -2.44 -20.44
C ASN A 558 -28.35 -3.26 -20.21
N SER A 559 -28.54 -4.31 -19.41
CA SER A 559 -27.64 -5.38 -19.00
C SER A 559 -26.43 -5.65 -19.91
N ASP A 560 -25.25 -5.42 -19.37
CA ASP A 560 -23.97 -5.56 -20.05
C ASP A 560 -23.48 -7.01 -20.13
N LYS A 561 -23.26 -7.49 -21.33
CA LYS A 561 -22.32 -8.58 -21.60
C LYS A 561 -20.96 -8.01 -21.95
N ILE A 562 -19.91 -8.54 -21.34
CA ILE A 562 -18.53 -8.14 -21.60
C ILE A 562 -18.02 -8.92 -22.82
N VAL A 563 -17.70 -8.24 -23.91
CA VAL A 563 -17.02 -8.82 -25.07
C VAL A 563 -15.61 -8.25 -25.16
N VAL A 564 -14.61 -9.11 -25.25
CA VAL A 564 -13.21 -8.72 -25.42
C VAL A 564 -12.86 -8.75 -26.90
N ASP A 565 -12.50 -7.63 -27.46
CA ASP A 565 -11.96 -7.55 -28.81
C ASP A 565 -10.54 -8.14 -28.82
N GLN A 566 -10.34 -9.20 -29.60
CA GLN A 566 -9.09 -9.98 -29.65
C GLN A 566 -7.91 -9.17 -30.20
N ASP A 567 -8.15 -8.19 -31.05
CA ASP A 567 -7.09 -7.38 -31.68
C ASP A 567 -6.68 -6.18 -30.83
N THR A 568 -7.54 -5.71 -29.94
CA THR A 568 -7.32 -4.46 -29.19
C THR A 568 -7.07 -4.68 -27.69
N GLN A 569 -7.25 -5.91 -27.16
CA GLN A 569 -7.26 -6.22 -25.72
C GLN A 569 -8.25 -5.34 -24.92
N VAL A 570 -9.27 -4.80 -25.57
CA VAL A 570 -10.29 -3.96 -24.93
C VAL A 570 -11.49 -4.80 -24.55
N VAL A 571 -11.88 -4.68 -23.30
CA VAL A 571 -13.13 -5.28 -22.80
C VAL A 571 -14.29 -4.40 -23.23
N LYS A 572 -15.18 -4.92 -24.07
CA LYS A 572 -16.45 -4.29 -24.39
C LYS A 572 -17.54 -4.88 -23.48
N ARG A 573 -18.34 -4.01 -22.90
CA ARG A 573 -19.62 -4.41 -22.29
C ARG A 573 -20.71 -4.33 -23.37
N GLU A 574 -21.42 -5.41 -23.61
CA GLU A 574 -22.68 -5.40 -24.34
C GLU A 574 -23.86 -5.30 -23.37
#